data_44d2e0066c54e11ef18aeb6346da3193
#
_entry.id   44d2e0066c54e11ef18aeb6346da3193
#
_cell.length_a   1.000
_cell.length_b   1.000
_cell.length_c   1.000
_cell.angle_alpha   90.00
_cell.angle_beta   90.00
_cell.angle_gamma   90.00
#
_symmetry.space_group_name_H-M   'P 1'
#
loop_
_entity.id
_entity.type
_entity.pdbx_description
1 polymer ?
#
loop_
_entity_poly.entity_id
_entity_poly.type
_entity_poly.pdbx_seq_one_letter_code
_entity_poly.pdbx_strand_id
1 'polypeptide(L)'
;MNKSSVRDYKEKKVDEKIILELSRYANTCPRLAEDIEMDIRIMDNDVVYRQLDGFAGYHGIMINAPHYVILLSEKKDHYMENAGYVGESIAMKAFDLGVDSCWITFTDSQKVIHRLNIVTGKEVVGILALGYGKKKKPVTLGALKIGDNYSQADMRKKDGNTSTVLPLCQMVYIDKWGEGADVDKLMERALYDPMDCARKAPSTLNRQPWRFLIDGGKIILTMRKDNDISEYEERIDAGIAMLYFEDVIEQTLCKVQWKLGPVENTYGIPDDYVIVASCEA
;
A
#
# COMPACT_ATOMS: atom_id res chain seq x y z
N MET A 1 1.64 -5.79 -13.59
CA MET A 1 1.79 -6.60 -12.35
C MET A 1 0.42 -7.08 -11.88
N ASN A 2 0.26 -8.37 -11.52
CA ASN A 2 -1.03 -8.93 -11.07
C ASN A 2 -1.02 -9.26 -9.56
N LYS A 3 -0.28 -8.50 -8.75
CA LYS A 3 -0.27 -8.63 -7.29
C LYS A 3 -1.65 -8.27 -6.74
N SER A 4 -2.16 -9.05 -5.82
CA SER A 4 -3.42 -8.77 -5.11
C SER A 4 -3.27 -9.06 -3.62
N SER A 5 -4.02 -8.36 -2.79
CA SER A 5 -4.05 -8.62 -1.34
C SER A 5 -4.67 -9.98 -1.06
N VAL A 6 -3.91 -10.85 -0.38
CA VAL A 6 -4.34 -12.20 -0.01
C VAL A 6 -4.64 -12.24 1.49
N ARG A 7 -5.83 -12.72 1.86
CA ARG A 7 -6.31 -12.77 3.25
C ARG A 7 -6.52 -14.18 3.79
N ASP A 8 -6.37 -15.21 2.96
CA ASP A 8 -6.51 -16.62 3.36
C ASP A 8 -5.27 -17.38 2.92
N TYR A 9 -4.50 -17.84 3.90
CA TYR A 9 -3.21 -18.47 3.72
C TYR A 9 -3.23 -19.95 4.05
N LYS A 10 -2.34 -20.69 3.38
CA LYS A 10 -2.00 -22.07 3.77
C LYS A 10 -1.25 -22.04 5.10
N GLU A 11 -1.39 -23.10 5.90
CA GLU A 11 -0.63 -23.25 7.16
C GLU A 11 0.89 -23.46 6.95
N LYS A 12 1.27 -23.75 5.69
CA LYS A 12 2.66 -23.97 5.32
C LYS A 12 3.49 -22.69 5.55
N LYS A 13 4.54 -22.79 6.39
CA LYS A 13 5.54 -21.74 6.55
C LYS A 13 6.23 -21.43 5.21
N VAL A 14 6.62 -20.16 5.05
CA VAL A 14 7.45 -19.72 3.92
C VAL A 14 8.85 -20.35 4.09
N ASP A 15 9.47 -20.71 2.97
CA ASP A 15 10.82 -21.28 2.97
C ASP A 15 11.81 -20.32 3.64
N GLU A 16 12.67 -20.83 4.51
CA GLU A 16 13.66 -20.04 5.27
C GLU A 16 14.60 -19.23 4.35
N LYS A 17 14.93 -19.78 3.17
CA LYS A 17 15.74 -19.05 2.19
C LYS A 17 15.04 -17.81 1.68
N ILE A 18 13.73 -17.88 1.46
CA ILE A 18 12.92 -16.74 1.03
C ILE A 18 12.82 -15.72 2.17
N ILE A 19 12.59 -16.18 3.41
CA ILE A 19 12.56 -15.28 4.58
C ILE A 19 13.89 -14.55 4.73
N LEU A 20 15.01 -15.25 4.57
CA LEU A 20 16.35 -14.65 4.65
C LEU A 20 16.58 -13.63 3.51
N GLU A 21 16.14 -13.95 2.28
CA GLU A 21 16.23 -13.04 1.15
C GLU A 21 15.38 -11.79 1.37
N LEU A 22 14.14 -11.93 1.84
CA LEU A 22 13.28 -10.82 2.18
C LEU A 22 13.87 -9.95 3.31
N SER A 23 14.46 -10.57 4.32
CA SER A 23 15.12 -9.84 5.42
C SER A 23 16.33 -9.04 4.92
N ARG A 24 17.12 -9.59 3.99
CA ARG A 24 18.23 -8.86 3.36
C ARG A 24 17.72 -7.70 2.51
N TYR A 25 16.71 -7.94 1.69
CA TYR A 25 16.09 -6.92 0.87
C TYR A 25 15.50 -5.78 1.71
N ALA A 26 14.79 -6.09 2.80
CA ALA A 26 14.22 -5.10 3.71
C ALA A 26 15.25 -4.11 4.29
N ASN A 27 16.50 -4.55 4.46
CA ASN A 27 17.59 -3.70 4.93
C ASN A 27 18.22 -2.82 3.85
N THR A 28 18.00 -3.12 2.57
CA THR A 28 18.66 -2.47 1.43
C THR A 28 17.69 -1.92 0.39
N CYS A 29 16.39 -2.14 0.56
CA CYS A 29 15.37 -1.66 -0.38
C CYS A 29 15.37 -0.12 -0.45
N PRO A 30 14.99 0.44 -1.61
CA PRO A 30 14.85 1.88 -1.77
C PRO A 30 13.92 2.48 -0.72
N ARG A 31 14.16 3.71 -0.35
CA ARG A 31 13.40 4.49 0.62
C ARG A 31 13.00 5.82 0.00
N LEU A 32 11.82 6.26 0.33
CA LEU A 32 11.34 7.58 -0.08
C LEU A 32 12.08 8.71 0.65
N ALA A 33 12.46 8.46 1.92
CA ALA A 33 13.27 9.34 2.75
C ALA A 33 14.41 8.54 3.39
N GLU A 34 15.63 8.75 2.89
CA GLU A 34 16.82 7.97 3.29
C GLU A 34 17.29 8.28 4.71
N ASP A 35 17.00 9.47 5.22
CA ASP A 35 17.38 9.94 6.56
C ASP A 35 16.49 9.40 7.68
N ILE A 36 15.44 8.65 7.36
CA ILE A 36 14.53 8.03 8.33
C ILE A 36 15.00 6.61 8.63
N GLU A 37 15.42 6.38 9.86
CA GLU A 37 15.77 5.04 10.29
C GLU A 37 14.55 4.14 10.44
N MET A 38 14.62 2.98 9.81
CA MET A 38 13.61 1.92 9.94
C MET A 38 14.24 0.63 10.47
N ASP A 39 13.49 -0.10 11.29
CA ASP A 39 13.77 -1.48 11.69
C ASP A 39 12.63 -2.36 11.17
N ILE A 40 12.96 -3.39 10.41
CA ILE A 40 11.99 -4.25 9.76
C ILE A 40 12.19 -5.67 10.25
N ARG A 41 11.16 -6.23 10.87
CA ARG A 41 11.21 -7.56 11.47
C ARG A 41 10.23 -8.51 10.79
N ILE A 42 10.72 -9.67 10.38
CA ILE A 42 9.85 -10.76 9.94
C ILE A 42 9.68 -11.71 11.12
N MET A 43 8.45 -11.88 11.58
CA MET A 43 8.10 -12.62 12.77
C MET A 43 7.12 -13.77 12.45
N ASP A 44 7.21 -14.86 13.19
CA ASP A 44 6.37 -16.03 13.01
C ASP A 44 4.96 -15.81 13.57
N ASN A 45 4.01 -16.58 13.05
CA ASN A 45 2.61 -16.63 13.49
C ASN A 45 2.46 -16.79 14.99
N ASP A 46 3.20 -17.75 15.58
CA ASP A 46 3.11 -18.08 17.00
C ASP A 46 3.38 -16.89 17.92
N VAL A 47 4.20 -15.95 17.45
CA VAL A 47 4.55 -14.75 18.21
C VAL A 47 3.53 -13.63 17.99
N VAL A 48 3.02 -13.47 16.75
CA VAL A 48 2.27 -12.27 16.37
C VAL A 48 0.76 -12.49 16.46
N TYR A 49 0.23 -13.57 15.88
CA TYR A 49 -1.21 -13.76 15.72
C TYR A 49 -1.95 -13.73 17.04
N ARG A 50 -1.53 -14.54 18.02
CA ARG A 50 -2.19 -14.63 19.34
C ARG A 50 -2.17 -13.33 20.13
N GLN A 51 -1.15 -12.50 19.92
CA GLN A 51 -0.99 -11.25 20.64
C GLN A 51 -1.82 -10.11 20.04
N LEU A 52 -2.03 -10.15 18.71
CA LEU A 52 -2.68 -9.05 17.99
C LEU A 52 -4.10 -9.38 17.53
N ASP A 53 -4.54 -10.64 17.53
CA ASP A 53 -5.93 -11.00 17.25
C ASP A 53 -6.88 -10.36 18.27
N GLY A 54 -8.01 -9.83 17.78
CA GLY A 54 -8.91 -8.99 18.57
C GLY A 54 -8.49 -7.52 18.70
N PHE A 55 -7.29 -7.16 18.20
CA PHE A 55 -6.75 -5.79 18.27
C PHE A 55 -6.34 -5.22 16.91
N ALA A 56 -5.57 -5.96 16.13
CA ALA A 56 -5.18 -5.58 14.77
C ALA A 56 -6.09 -6.26 13.73
N GLY A 57 -6.13 -5.67 12.52
CA GLY A 57 -6.99 -6.10 11.44
C GLY A 57 -8.33 -5.35 11.40
N TYR A 58 -9.08 -5.56 10.32
CA TYR A 58 -10.36 -4.90 10.10
C TYR A 58 -11.37 -5.32 11.18
N HIS A 59 -11.89 -4.35 11.94
CA HIS A 59 -12.72 -4.58 13.14
C HIS A 59 -12.10 -5.53 14.18
N GLY A 60 -10.77 -5.55 14.31
CA GLY A 60 -10.05 -6.39 15.23
C GLY A 60 -9.89 -7.84 14.76
N ILE A 61 -10.34 -8.19 13.55
CA ILE A 61 -10.17 -9.52 12.96
C ILE A 61 -8.83 -9.57 12.22
N MET A 62 -7.86 -10.23 12.82
CA MET A 62 -6.54 -10.35 12.26
C MET A 62 -6.47 -11.43 11.18
N ILE A 63 -5.72 -11.16 10.11
CA ILE A 63 -5.44 -12.15 9.07
C ILE A 63 -4.48 -13.20 9.64
N ASN A 64 -4.89 -14.46 9.66
CA ASN A 64 -4.03 -15.56 10.10
C ASN A 64 -3.08 -15.96 8.95
N ALA A 65 -1.81 -15.60 9.09
CA ALA A 65 -0.75 -15.86 8.11
C ALA A 65 0.44 -16.56 8.79
N PRO A 66 1.25 -17.33 8.05
CA PRO A 66 2.42 -18.03 8.64
C PRO A 66 3.47 -17.05 9.20
N HIS A 67 3.64 -15.89 8.59
CA HIS A 67 4.59 -14.87 9.00
C HIS A 67 4.00 -13.48 8.88
N TYR A 68 4.63 -12.51 9.56
CA TYR A 68 4.28 -11.10 9.52
C TYR A 68 5.53 -10.25 9.40
N VAL A 69 5.47 -9.20 8.59
CA VAL A 69 6.45 -8.11 8.60
C VAL A 69 5.95 -7.03 9.53
N ILE A 70 6.76 -6.63 10.47
CA ILE A 70 6.52 -5.50 11.37
C ILE A 70 7.49 -4.38 10.95
N LEU A 71 6.94 -3.28 10.49
CA LEU A 71 7.69 -2.08 10.11
C LEU A 71 7.74 -1.13 11.29
N LEU A 72 8.94 -0.79 11.73
CA LEU A 72 9.19 0.20 12.78
C LEU A 72 9.97 1.37 12.18
N SER A 73 9.59 2.59 12.53
CA SER A 73 10.22 3.81 12.00
C SER A 73 10.46 4.83 13.09
N GLU A 74 11.54 5.60 12.97
CA GLU A 74 11.64 6.88 13.64
C GLU A 74 10.46 7.76 13.27
N LYS A 75 10.02 8.60 14.21
CA LYS A 75 8.98 9.60 14.00
C LYS A 75 9.61 10.90 13.51
N LYS A 76 9.67 11.06 12.20
CA LYS A 76 10.11 12.26 11.49
C LYS A 76 9.04 12.69 10.48
N ASP A 77 9.21 13.85 9.86
CA ASP A 77 8.34 14.25 8.76
C ASP A 77 8.34 13.18 7.66
N HIS A 78 7.17 12.86 7.11
CA HIS A 78 6.98 11.89 6.05
C HIS A 78 7.32 10.42 6.37
N TYR A 79 7.46 10.05 7.65
CA TYR A 79 7.79 8.68 8.05
C TYR A 79 6.70 7.66 7.67
N MET A 80 5.45 8.08 7.59
CA MET A 80 4.33 7.22 7.22
C MET A 80 4.32 6.94 5.71
N GLU A 81 4.54 7.98 4.88
CA GLU A 81 4.69 7.82 3.43
C GLU A 81 5.90 6.92 3.10
N ASN A 82 7.02 7.14 3.79
CA ASN A 82 8.20 6.29 3.66
C ASN A 82 7.89 4.83 4.07
N ALA A 83 7.11 4.61 5.11
CA ALA A 83 6.70 3.27 5.53
C ALA A 83 5.78 2.58 4.52
N GLY A 84 4.86 3.32 3.90
CA GLY A 84 4.01 2.82 2.82
C GLY A 84 4.84 2.38 1.61
N TYR A 85 5.78 3.22 1.19
CA TYR A 85 6.71 2.94 0.10
C TYR A 85 7.57 1.70 0.38
N VAL A 86 8.24 1.65 1.53
CA VAL A 86 9.12 0.54 1.93
C VAL A 86 8.34 -0.77 2.13
N GLY A 87 7.22 -0.71 2.83
CA GLY A 87 6.40 -1.89 3.11
C GLY A 87 5.83 -2.51 1.85
N GLU A 88 5.38 -1.68 0.90
CA GLU A 88 4.88 -2.18 -0.38
C GLU A 88 6.01 -2.70 -1.27
N SER A 89 7.20 -2.08 -1.25
CA SER A 89 8.39 -2.60 -1.93
C SER A 89 8.75 -4.01 -1.45
N ILE A 90 8.67 -4.26 -0.13
CA ILE A 90 8.86 -5.60 0.44
C ILE A 90 7.76 -6.56 -0.01
N ALA A 91 6.50 -6.10 -0.07
CA ALA A 91 5.39 -6.89 -0.55
C ALA A 91 5.51 -7.26 -2.04
N MET A 92 6.05 -6.37 -2.88
CA MET A 92 6.36 -6.63 -4.29
C MET A 92 7.48 -7.67 -4.41
N LYS A 93 8.57 -7.51 -3.66
CA LYS A 93 9.67 -8.49 -3.61
C LYS A 93 9.18 -9.87 -3.13
N ALA A 94 8.30 -9.91 -2.13
CA ALA A 94 7.69 -11.17 -1.67
C ALA A 94 6.90 -11.84 -2.80
N PHE A 95 6.11 -11.06 -3.55
CA PHE A 95 5.33 -11.55 -4.69
C PHE A 95 6.23 -12.14 -5.79
N ASP A 96 7.36 -11.49 -6.10
CA ASP A 96 8.35 -11.99 -7.07
C ASP A 96 8.97 -13.33 -6.62
N LEU A 97 9.10 -13.53 -5.32
CA LEU A 97 9.56 -14.78 -4.71
C LEU A 97 8.44 -15.83 -4.53
N GLY A 98 7.24 -15.55 -5.05
CA GLY A 98 6.08 -16.45 -4.98
C GLY A 98 5.39 -16.49 -3.62
N VAL A 99 5.55 -15.44 -2.81
CA VAL A 99 4.90 -15.26 -1.50
C VAL A 99 3.88 -14.13 -1.57
N ASP A 100 2.66 -14.43 -1.16
CA ASP A 100 1.57 -13.46 -1.12
C ASP A 100 1.62 -12.61 0.16
N SER A 101 1.02 -11.42 0.09
CA SER A 101 0.97 -10.49 1.21
C SER A 101 -0.37 -9.78 1.33
N CYS A 102 -0.61 -9.19 2.52
CA CYS A 102 -1.71 -8.27 2.77
C CYS A 102 -1.37 -7.30 3.89
N TRP A 103 -1.65 -6.02 3.71
CA TRP A 103 -1.57 -5.02 4.75
C TRP A 103 -2.60 -5.31 5.85
N ILE A 104 -2.20 -5.08 7.10
CA ILE A 104 -3.04 -5.23 8.30
C ILE A 104 -3.13 -3.88 8.98
N THR A 105 -4.36 -3.42 9.20
CA THR A 105 -4.63 -2.17 9.91
C THR A 105 -4.49 -2.35 11.42
N PHE A 106 -4.12 -1.29 12.12
CA PHE A 106 -4.10 -1.22 13.59
C PHE A 106 -4.29 0.24 14.02
N THR A 107 -4.69 0.48 15.24
CA THR A 107 -5.03 1.81 15.73
C THR A 107 -4.04 2.41 16.71
N ASP A 108 -3.15 1.59 17.28
CA ASP A 108 -2.28 2.02 18.37
C ASP A 108 -0.91 1.30 18.30
N SER A 109 0.10 2.03 17.84
CA SER A 109 1.47 1.56 17.70
C SER A 109 2.07 1.08 19.02
N GLN A 110 1.83 1.82 20.11
CA GLN A 110 2.42 1.51 21.41
C GLN A 110 1.85 0.21 21.99
N LYS A 111 0.56 -0.05 21.77
CA LYS A 111 -0.04 -1.33 22.14
C LYS A 111 0.52 -2.49 21.34
N VAL A 112 0.78 -2.33 20.04
CA VAL A 112 1.45 -3.35 19.23
C VAL A 112 2.84 -3.65 19.79
N ILE A 113 3.65 -2.63 20.07
CA ILE A 113 4.99 -2.73 20.66
C ILE A 113 4.93 -3.53 21.97
N HIS A 114 4.03 -3.12 22.86
CA HIS A 114 3.88 -3.77 24.16
C HIS A 114 3.44 -5.24 24.05
N ARG A 115 2.43 -5.53 23.20
CA ARG A 115 1.92 -6.88 23.03
C ARG A 115 2.93 -7.83 22.39
N LEU A 116 3.76 -7.33 21.48
CA LEU A 116 4.83 -8.11 20.85
C LEU A 116 6.15 -8.11 21.64
N ASN A 117 6.20 -7.46 22.82
CA ASN A 117 7.41 -7.29 23.63
C ASN A 117 8.60 -6.75 22.82
N ILE A 118 8.36 -5.79 21.94
CA ILE A 118 9.40 -5.18 21.13
C ILE A 118 10.10 -4.08 21.95
N VAL A 119 11.41 -4.22 22.16
CA VAL A 119 12.22 -3.15 22.77
C VAL A 119 12.71 -2.23 21.64
N THR A 120 12.20 -1.00 21.62
CA THR A 120 12.52 -0.01 20.58
C THR A 120 12.17 1.41 21.04
N GLY A 121 12.85 2.41 20.47
CA GLY A 121 12.43 3.82 20.56
C GLY A 121 11.62 4.28 19.32
N LYS A 122 11.33 3.35 18.38
CA LYS A 122 10.61 3.63 17.13
C LYS A 122 9.12 3.31 17.29
N GLU A 123 8.32 3.80 16.36
CA GLU A 123 6.88 3.47 16.27
C GLU A 123 6.64 2.33 15.28
N VAL A 124 5.67 1.46 15.55
CA VAL A 124 5.15 0.55 14.53
C VAL A 124 4.36 1.36 13.52
N VAL A 125 4.76 1.27 12.26
CA VAL A 125 4.20 2.04 11.14
C VAL A 125 3.61 1.15 10.04
N GLY A 126 3.61 -0.16 10.21
CA GLY A 126 3.01 -1.08 9.25
C GLY A 126 3.10 -2.51 9.70
N ILE A 127 2.11 -3.29 9.34
CA ILE A 127 2.08 -4.74 9.52
C ILE A 127 1.64 -5.36 8.20
N LEU A 128 2.42 -6.34 7.70
CA LEU A 128 2.06 -7.14 6.54
C LEU A 128 1.94 -8.61 6.93
N ALA A 129 0.85 -9.25 6.57
CA ALA A 129 0.74 -10.70 6.57
C ALA A 129 1.54 -11.25 5.39
N LEU A 130 2.27 -12.35 5.57
CA LEU A 130 3.03 -13.06 4.54
C LEU A 130 2.75 -14.55 4.56
N GLY A 131 2.61 -15.16 3.39
CA GLY A 131 2.43 -16.59 3.24
C GLY A 131 2.02 -17.03 1.85
N TYR A 132 1.75 -18.31 1.67
CA TYR A 132 1.21 -18.84 0.43
C TYR A 132 -0.31 -18.81 0.47
N GLY A 133 -0.94 -18.06 -0.43
CA GLY A 133 -2.39 -17.94 -0.52
C GLY A 133 -3.05 -19.28 -0.87
N LYS A 134 -4.23 -19.50 -0.33
CA LYS A 134 -5.10 -20.59 -0.78
C LYS A 134 -5.71 -20.19 -2.13
N LYS A 135 -5.68 -21.11 -3.09
CA LYS A 135 -6.35 -20.89 -4.38
C LYS A 135 -7.86 -20.71 -4.13
N LYS A 136 -8.43 -19.60 -4.57
CA LYS A 136 -9.89 -19.41 -4.57
C LYS A 136 -10.50 -20.51 -5.43
N LYS A 137 -11.32 -21.39 -4.83
CA LYS A 137 -12.17 -22.27 -5.64
C LYS A 137 -13.13 -21.41 -6.46
N PRO A 138 -13.32 -21.66 -7.75
CA PRO A 138 -14.35 -20.96 -8.50
C PRO A 138 -15.69 -21.15 -7.79
N VAL A 139 -16.38 -20.06 -7.48
CA VAL A 139 -17.70 -20.10 -6.87
C VAL A 139 -18.65 -20.57 -7.96
N THR A 140 -18.99 -21.83 -7.97
CA THR A 140 -20.12 -22.34 -8.76
C THR A 140 -21.39 -21.71 -8.18
N LEU A 141 -22.16 -21.05 -9.02
CA LEU A 141 -23.45 -20.42 -8.69
C LEU A 141 -24.42 -21.49 -8.18
N GLY A 142 -24.43 -21.81 -6.90
CA GLY A 142 -25.27 -22.87 -6.33
C GLY A 142 -24.91 -23.27 -4.90
N ALA A 143 -23.78 -22.86 -4.39
CA ALA A 143 -23.38 -23.19 -3.02
C ALA A 143 -23.16 -21.93 -2.19
N LEU A 144 -24.25 -21.27 -1.78
CA LEU A 144 -24.25 -20.37 -0.63
C LEU A 144 -24.02 -21.20 0.63
N LYS A 145 -22.79 -21.65 0.85
CA LYS A 145 -22.32 -21.99 2.19
C LYS A 145 -21.72 -20.72 2.76
N ILE A 146 -22.45 -20.13 3.69
CA ILE A 146 -21.96 -19.14 4.65
C ILE A 146 -20.81 -19.82 5.40
N GLY A 147 -19.60 -19.61 4.93
CA GLY A 147 -18.37 -20.08 5.58
C GLY A 147 -17.68 -18.89 6.22
N ASP A 148 -17.28 -19.10 7.42
CA ASP A 148 -16.69 -18.28 8.47
C ASP A 148 -15.59 -17.25 8.09
N ASN A 149 -15.79 -16.38 7.10
CA ASN A 149 -14.92 -15.25 6.85
C ASN A 149 -15.73 -13.95 6.72
N TYR A 150 -16.15 -13.45 7.86
CA TYR A 150 -16.92 -12.22 8.04
C TYR A 150 -16.29 -11.00 7.33
N SER A 151 -14.97 -10.89 7.28
CA SER A 151 -14.25 -9.78 6.67
C SER A 151 -14.42 -9.66 5.15
N GLN A 152 -14.60 -10.78 4.43
CA GLN A 152 -14.84 -10.76 2.98
C GLN A 152 -16.30 -10.47 2.64
N ALA A 153 -17.24 -10.89 3.48
CA ALA A 153 -18.67 -10.69 3.24
C ALA A 153 -19.09 -9.25 3.53
N ASP A 154 -18.53 -8.62 4.57
CA ASP A 154 -18.87 -7.24 4.93
C ASP A 154 -18.26 -6.21 3.98
N MET A 155 -17.05 -6.43 3.49
CA MET A 155 -16.47 -5.58 2.43
C MET A 155 -17.25 -5.68 1.12
N ARG A 156 -17.76 -6.87 0.76
CA ARG A 156 -18.61 -7.05 -0.43
C ARG A 156 -20.00 -6.43 -0.31
N LYS A 157 -20.55 -6.34 0.90
CA LYS A 157 -21.87 -5.74 1.16
C LYS A 157 -21.84 -4.22 1.21
N LYS A 158 -20.72 -3.60 1.65
CA LYS A 158 -20.62 -2.14 1.75
C LYS A 158 -20.46 -1.46 0.38
N ASP A 159 -19.78 -2.09 -0.57
CA ASP A 159 -19.37 -1.42 -1.80
C ASP A 159 -20.14 -1.80 -3.06
N GLY A 160 -21.08 -2.74 -3.00
CA GLY A 160 -21.90 -3.13 -4.19
C GLY A 160 -21.08 -3.45 -5.46
N ASN A 161 -19.75 -3.32 -5.44
CA ASN A 161 -18.82 -3.49 -6.54
C ASN A 161 -17.57 -4.25 -6.08
N THR A 162 -17.32 -5.37 -6.69
CA THR A 162 -16.04 -6.07 -6.65
C THR A 162 -14.94 -5.19 -7.21
N SER A 163 -14.02 -4.71 -6.37
CA SER A 163 -12.71 -4.08 -6.68
C SER A 163 -12.56 -3.47 -8.09
N THR A 164 -13.41 -2.54 -8.45
CA THR A 164 -13.23 -1.74 -9.67
C THR A 164 -12.10 -0.74 -9.43
N VAL A 165 -11.10 -0.78 -10.30
CA VAL A 165 -10.08 0.25 -10.35
C VAL A 165 -10.66 1.45 -11.06
N LEU A 166 -10.48 2.66 -10.53
CA LEU A 166 -10.94 3.90 -11.14
C LEU A 166 -10.35 4.06 -12.56
N PRO A 167 -11.11 4.55 -13.54
CA PRO A 167 -10.58 4.84 -14.86
C PRO A 167 -9.54 5.96 -14.82
N LEU A 168 -8.56 5.93 -15.72
CA LEU A 168 -7.47 6.91 -15.76
C LEU A 168 -7.97 8.36 -15.82
N CYS A 169 -9.01 8.63 -16.60
CA CYS A 169 -9.59 9.97 -16.72
C CYS A 169 -10.20 10.53 -15.42
N GLN A 170 -10.43 9.69 -14.42
CA GLN A 170 -10.86 10.11 -13.07
C GLN A 170 -9.71 10.21 -12.08
N MET A 171 -8.53 9.71 -12.44
CA MET A 171 -7.35 9.68 -11.57
C MET A 171 -6.23 10.61 -12.02
N VAL A 172 -6.14 10.86 -13.31
CA VAL A 172 -5.06 11.66 -13.91
C VAL A 172 -5.66 12.85 -14.61
N TYR A 173 -5.17 14.03 -14.29
CA TYR A 173 -5.55 15.31 -14.89
C TYR A 173 -4.35 15.92 -15.61
N ILE A 174 -4.57 16.68 -16.67
CA ILE A 174 -3.53 17.36 -17.43
C ILE A 174 -3.79 18.86 -17.38
N ASP A 175 -2.74 19.60 -17.02
CA ASP A 175 -2.66 21.06 -16.96
C ASP A 175 -3.61 21.71 -15.93
N LYS A 176 -4.79 21.13 -15.69
CA LYS A 176 -5.80 21.68 -14.79
C LYS A 176 -6.59 20.59 -14.08
N TRP A 177 -6.93 20.83 -12.84
CA TRP A 177 -7.78 19.91 -12.07
C TRP A 177 -9.14 19.70 -12.74
N GLY A 178 -9.55 18.42 -12.79
CA GLY A 178 -10.83 18.00 -13.39
C GLY A 178 -10.78 17.76 -14.90
N GLU A 179 -9.72 18.17 -15.60
CA GLU A 179 -9.51 17.83 -17.02
C GLU A 179 -8.87 16.43 -17.11
N GLY A 180 -9.71 15.41 -17.15
CA GLY A 180 -9.29 14.00 -17.18
C GLY A 180 -8.37 13.70 -18.37
N ALA A 181 -7.27 13.01 -18.07
CA ALA A 181 -6.29 12.64 -19.09
C ALA A 181 -6.90 11.68 -20.13
N ASP A 182 -6.68 12.00 -21.40
CA ASP A 182 -6.90 11.10 -22.52
C ASP A 182 -5.75 10.08 -22.60
N VAL A 183 -6.07 8.84 -22.97
CA VAL A 183 -5.10 7.76 -23.13
C VAL A 183 -4.03 8.12 -24.17
N ASP A 184 -4.43 8.72 -25.30
CA ASP A 184 -3.52 9.11 -26.38
C ASP A 184 -2.51 10.16 -25.88
N LYS A 185 -2.97 11.16 -25.13
CA LYS A 185 -2.08 12.17 -24.52
C LYS A 185 -1.11 11.59 -23.51
N LEU A 186 -1.52 10.57 -22.75
CA LEU A 186 -0.62 9.87 -21.83
C LEU A 186 0.41 9.02 -22.58
N MET A 187 0.00 8.36 -23.68
CA MET A 187 0.93 7.62 -24.55
C MET A 187 1.97 8.53 -25.23
N GLU A 188 1.56 9.67 -25.75
CA GLU A 188 2.46 10.67 -26.35
C GLU A 188 3.53 11.18 -25.37
N ARG A 189 3.21 11.20 -24.06
CA ARG A 189 4.13 11.62 -23.00
C ARG A 189 4.88 10.45 -22.35
N ALA A 190 4.70 9.21 -22.81
CA ALA A 190 5.20 7.98 -22.21
C ALA A 190 4.76 7.76 -20.73
N LEU A 191 3.66 8.38 -20.33
CA LEU A 191 3.11 8.32 -18.96
C LEU A 191 1.96 7.32 -18.80
N TYR A 192 1.49 6.68 -19.88
CA TYR A 192 0.37 5.74 -19.80
C TYR A 192 0.67 4.56 -18.85
N ASP A 193 1.77 3.85 -19.06
CA ASP A 193 2.12 2.68 -18.27
C ASP A 193 2.39 3.01 -16.79
N PRO A 194 3.17 4.06 -16.43
CA PRO A 194 3.33 4.49 -15.05
C PRO A 194 2.00 4.83 -14.36
N MET A 195 1.12 5.56 -15.03
CA MET A 195 -0.19 5.95 -14.47
C MET A 195 -1.15 4.75 -14.39
N ASP A 196 -1.14 3.84 -15.37
CA ASP A 196 -1.93 2.60 -15.33
C ASP A 196 -1.45 1.65 -14.23
N CYS A 197 -0.16 1.65 -13.92
CA CYS A 197 0.37 0.92 -12.78
C CYS A 197 -0.05 1.58 -11.46
N ALA A 198 0.19 2.89 -11.31
CA ALA A 198 -0.14 3.62 -10.10
C ALA A 198 -1.63 3.52 -9.71
N ARG A 199 -2.55 3.55 -10.70
CA ARG A 199 -3.98 3.38 -10.41
C ARG A 199 -4.35 2.01 -9.86
N LYS A 200 -3.51 0.99 -10.02
CA LYS A 200 -3.71 -0.39 -9.53
C LYS A 200 -3.05 -0.62 -8.17
N ALA A 201 -2.40 0.37 -7.61
CA ALA A 201 -1.81 0.30 -6.29
C ALA A 201 -2.85 -0.13 -5.24
N PRO A 202 -2.50 -0.94 -4.25
CA PRO A 202 -3.42 -1.24 -3.17
C PRO A 202 -3.65 -0.01 -2.29
N SER A 203 -4.86 0.11 -1.75
CA SER A 203 -5.18 1.16 -0.77
C SER A 203 -6.09 0.62 0.32
N THR A 204 -6.13 1.32 1.43
CA THR A 204 -7.03 1.02 2.53
C THR A 204 -8.47 0.98 2.02
N LEU A 205 -9.16 -0.14 2.25
CA LEU A 205 -10.52 -0.43 1.77
C LEU A 205 -10.71 -0.28 0.24
N ASN A 206 -9.63 -0.30 -0.55
CA ASN A 206 -9.63 -0.06 -2.01
C ASN A 206 -10.23 1.31 -2.40
N ARG A 207 -10.02 2.33 -1.60
CA ARG A 207 -10.60 3.67 -1.81
C ARG A 207 -9.93 4.47 -2.91
N GLN A 208 -8.66 4.13 -3.27
CA GLN A 208 -7.91 4.79 -4.33
C GLN A 208 -7.95 6.32 -4.18
N PRO A 209 -7.46 6.87 -3.05
CA PRO A 209 -7.66 8.28 -2.69
C PRO A 209 -6.81 9.24 -3.50
N TRP A 210 -5.81 8.75 -4.24
CA TRP A 210 -4.86 9.54 -5.01
C TRP A 210 -5.44 10.11 -6.30
N ARG A 211 -4.95 11.29 -6.68
CA ARG A 211 -5.07 11.86 -8.03
C ARG A 211 -3.71 12.40 -8.45
N PHE A 212 -3.42 12.24 -9.72
CA PHE A 212 -2.22 12.78 -10.33
C PHE A 212 -2.60 13.96 -11.22
N LEU A 213 -1.84 15.05 -11.11
CA LEU A 213 -1.92 16.18 -12.02
C LEU A 213 -0.59 16.31 -12.76
N ILE A 214 -0.63 16.41 -14.07
CA ILE A 214 0.51 16.58 -14.96
C ILE A 214 0.54 18.04 -15.41
N ASP A 215 1.60 18.76 -15.04
CA ASP A 215 1.86 20.14 -15.49
C ASP A 215 3.21 20.19 -16.22
N GLY A 216 3.16 20.18 -17.54
CA GLY A 216 4.36 20.00 -18.36
C GLY A 216 5.09 18.70 -18.07
N GLY A 217 6.33 18.79 -17.54
CA GLY A 217 7.13 17.65 -17.07
C GLY A 217 6.96 17.36 -15.57
N LYS A 218 6.12 18.14 -14.85
CA LYS A 218 5.92 17.97 -13.42
C LYS A 218 4.72 17.07 -13.12
N ILE A 219 4.92 16.08 -12.29
CA ILE A 219 3.87 15.19 -11.79
C ILE A 219 3.57 15.58 -10.35
N ILE A 220 2.31 15.84 -10.05
CA ILE A 220 1.85 16.25 -8.74
C ILE A 220 0.90 15.16 -8.22
N LEU A 221 1.20 14.63 -7.04
CA LEU A 221 0.38 13.66 -6.35
C LEU A 221 -0.48 14.36 -5.30
N THR A 222 -1.78 14.15 -5.39
CA THR A 222 -2.75 14.60 -4.38
C THR A 222 -3.45 13.44 -3.74
N MET A 223 -3.87 13.61 -2.49
CA MET A 223 -4.66 12.64 -1.74
C MET A 223 -5.98 13.27 -1.31
N ARG A 224 -7.07 12.53 -1.51
CA ARG A 224 -8.39 12.93 -0.99
C ARG A 224 -8.44 12.68 0.50
N LYS A 225 -8.83 13.70 1.25
CA LYS A 225 -9.17 13.57 2.67
C LYS A 225 -10.43 12.73 2.83
N ASP A 226 -10.41 11.79 3.74
CA ASP A 226 -11.54 10.92 4.00
C ASP A 226 -11.74 10.77 5.51
N ASN A 227 -12.94 11.14 6.00
CA ASN A 227 -13.25 11.08 7.42
C ASN A 227 -13.42 9.65 7.96
N ASP A 228 -13.55 8.66 7.06
CA ASP A 228 -13.74 7.24 7.42
C ASP A 228 -12.42 6.46 7.58
N ILE A 229 -11.29 7.06 7.19
CA ILE A 229 -9.95 6.49 7.37
C ILE A 229 -9.05 7.43 8.16
N SER A 230 -8.07 6.87 8.83
CA SER A 230 -7.12 7.67 9.60
C SER A 230 -6.13 8.39 8.69
N GLU A 231 -5.61 9.54 9.12
CA GLU A 231 -4.50 10.24 8.47
C GLU A 231 -3.30 9.30 8.25
N TYR A 232 -3.08 8.37 9.16
CA TYR A 232 -2.06 7.35 9.06
C TYR A 232 -2.24 6.49 7.80
N GLU A 233 -3.45 5.97 7.58
CA GLU A 233 -3.75 5.11 6.42
C GLU A 233 -3.65 5.88 5.10
N GLU A 234 -4.09 7.15 5.07
CA GLU A 234 -3.96 8.01 3.90
C GLU A 234 -2.49 8.22 3.51
N ARG A 235 -1.63 8.48 4.49
CA ARG A 235 -0.20 8.72 4.25
C ARG A 235 0.53 7.45 3.83
N ILE A 236 0.18 6.28 4.36
CA ILE A 236 0.67 4.98 3.87
C ILE A 236 0.25 4.77 2.41
N ASP A 237 -1.02 5.00 2.08
CA ASP A 237 -1.54 4.86 0.71
C ASP A 237 -0.81 5.80 -0.27
N ALA A 238 -0.42 7.01 0.16
CA ALA A 238 0.38 7.93 -0.65
C ALA A 238 1.75 7.36 -1.00
N GLY A 239 2.47 6.80 -0.01
CA GLY A 239 3.76 6.14 -0.22
C GLY A 239 3.67 4.96 -1.19
N ILE A 240 2.61 4.17 -1.07
CA ILE A 240 2.34 3.05 -1.97
C ILE A 240 2.10 3.55 -3.41
N ALA A 241 1.29 4.60 -3.60
CA ALA A 241 1.02 5.16 -4.92
C ALA A 241 2.29 5.71 -5.59
N MET A 242 3.17 6.38 -4.83
CA MET A 242 4.47 6.86 -5.31
C MET A 242 5.35 5.71 -5.80
N LEU A 243 5.44 4.61 -5.06
CA LEU A 243 6.22 3.44 -5.46
C LEU A 243 5.71 2.84 -6.78
N TYR A 244 4.40 2.67 -6.92
CA TYR A 244 3.84 2.07 -8.15
C TYR A 244 4.05 2.93 -9.39
N PHE A 245 4.05 4.23 -9.26
CA PHE A 245 4.40 5.15 -10.34
C PHE A 245 5.88 5.06 -10.68
N GLU A 246 6.74 5.15 -9.66
CA GLU A 246 8.19 5.16 -9.79
C GLU A 246 8.74 3.86 -10.39
N ASP A 247 8.27 2.70 -9.93
CA ASP A 247 8.73 1.38 -10.40
C ASP A 247 8.60 1.22 -11.93
N VAL A 248 7.59 1.82 -12.53
CA VAL A 248 7.37 1.72 -13.98
C VAL A 248 8.08 2.84 -14.75
N ILE A 249 8.01 4.07 -14.27
CA ILE A 249 8.60 5.18 -15.01
C ILE A 249 10.13 5.07 -15.06
N GLU A 250 10.77 4.59 -14.01
CA GLU A 250 12.22 4.37 -14.00
C GLU A 250 12.70 3.30 -14.98
N GLN A 251 11.83 2.35 -15.32
CA GLN A 251 12.12 1.32 -16.32
C GLN A 251 11.88 1.79 -17.75
N THR A 252 11.06 2.80 -17.96
CA THR A 252 10.57 3.19 -19.28
C THR A 252 11.07 4.55 -19.75
N LEU A 253 11.30 5.50 -18.87
CA LEU A 253 11.57 6.90 -19.25
C LEU A 253 12.78 7.49 -18.52
N CYS A 254 12.69 7.73 -17.21
CA CYS A 254 13.71 8.44 -16.45
C CYS A 254 13.65 8.07 -14.96
N LYS A 255 14.75 8.31 -14.26
CA LYS A 255 14.73 8.28 -12.80
C LYS A 255 13.99 9.48 -12.26
N VAL A 256 13.13 9.26 -11.30
CA VAL A 256 12.37 10.30 -10.62
C VAL A 256 12.79 10.41 -9.17
N GLN A 257 12.63 11.59 -8.61
CA GLN A 257 12.82 11.82 -7.17
C GLN A 257 11.64 12.61 -6.65
N TRP A 258 10.90 12.00 -5.75
CA TRP A 258 9.77 12.64 -5.11
C TRP A 258 10.22 13.73 -4.15
N LYS A 259 9.66 14.93 -4.33
CA LYS A 259 9.72 16.02 -3.35
C LYS A 259 8.46 15.96 -2.52
N LEU A 260 8.59 15.59 -1.25
CA LEU A 260 7.46 15.46 -0.33
C LEU A 260 7.00 16.83 0.17
N GLY A 261 5.68 16.95 0.38
CA GLY A 261 5.05 18.18 0.85
C GLY A 261 4.32 18.98 -0.25
N PRO A 262 3.76 20.12 0.12
CA PRO A 262 2.98 20.96 -0.79
C PRO A 262 3.87 21.60 -1.87
N VAL A 263 3.23 22.02 -2.97
CA VAL A 263 3.82 22.91 -3.98
C VAL A 263 3.18 24.29 -3.90
N GLU A 264 3.85 25.32 -4.42
CA GLU A 264 3.36 26.71 -4.35
C GLU A 264 2.05 26.93 -5.12
N ASN A 265 1.90 26.26 -6.28
CA ASN A 265 0.69 26.40 -7.10
C ASN A 265 -0.42 25.45 -6.61
N THR A 266 -1.63 25.97 -6.47
CA THR A 266 -2.80 25.20 -6.03
C THR A 266 -3.51 24.44 -7.15
N TYR A 267 -3.24 24.76 -8.41
CA TYR A 267 -3.83 24.12 -9.61
C TYR A 267 -5.36 24.04 -9.65
N GLY A 268 -6.06 24.79 -8.81
CA GLY A 268 -7.52 24.70 -8.65
C GLY A 268 -7.98 23.39 -8.01
N ILE A 269 -7.10 22.75 -7.23
CA ILE A 269 -7.41 21.52 -6.48
C ILE A 269 -8.45 21.85 -5.39
N PRO A 270 -9.54 21.07 -5.26
CA PRO A 270 -10.54 21.27 -4.23
C PRO A 270 -10.01 21.08 -2.81
N ASP A 271 -10.66 21.67 -1.82
CA ASP A 271 -10.25 21.64 -0.40
C ASP A 271 -10.28 20.24 0.24
N ASP A 272 -11.03 19.31 -0.37
CA ASP A 272 -11.06 17.89 0.04
C ASP A 272 -9.86 17.09 -0.45
N TYR A 273 -8.95 17.70 -1.21
CA TYR A 273 -7.67 17.12 -1.62
C TYR A 273 -6.49 17.91 -1.06
N VAL A 274 -5.39 17.21 -0.79
CA VAL A 274 -4.12 17.82 -0.40
C VAL A 274 -3.00 17.36 -1.34
N ILE A 275 -2.10 18.27 -1.70
CA ILE A 275 -0.88 17.93 -2.41
C ILE A 275 0.10 17.29 -1.40
N VAL A 276 0.57 16.10 -1.69
CA VAL A 276 1.46 15.35 -0.80
C VAL A 276 2.86 15.19 -1.34
N ALA A 277 3.03 15.23 -2.66
CA ALA A 277 4.34 15.12 -3.28
C ALA A 277 4.32 15.65 -4.73
N SER A 278 5.51 15.90 -5.28
CA SER A 278 5.72 16.15 -6.71
C SER A 278 7.06 15.57 -7.17
N CYS A 279 7.17 15.24 -8.47
CA CYS A 279 8.43 14.89 -9.11
C CYS A 279 8.47 15.48 -10.53
N GLU A 280 9.66 15.48 -11.13
CA GLU A 280 9.85 15.79 -12.55
C GLU A 280 9.98 14.46 -13.32
N ALA A 281 9.31 14.35 -14.49
CA ALA A 281 9.27 13.16 -15.32
C ALA A 281 9.36 13.50 -16.82
#